data_a45307d6ba5d485172c6f8d2b80e82ac
#
_entry.id   a45307d6ba5d485172c6f8d2b80e82ac
#
_cell.length_a   1.000
_cell.length_b   1.000
_cell.length_c   1.000
_cell.angle_alpha   90.00
_cell.angle_beta   90.00
_cell.angle_gamma   90.00
#
_symmetry.space_group_name_H-M   'P 1'
#
loop_
_entity.id
_entity.type
_entity.pdbx_description
1 polymer ?
#
loop_
_entity_poly.entity_id
_entity_poly.type
_entity_poly.pdbx_seq_one_letter_code
_entity_poly.pdbx_strand_id
1 'polypeptide(L)'
;MHPAVSLSARSLAHLHAAVIIEELHRCGVEIFCLSPGARTIPLVLALEEHPAVVTKLFNDERSAAFWAQGAAKSGVLPCLICTSGTAAANYLPGVVEAALAGVPLLVLTTDRPFELHYAKANQTLPQRDLYLPFASAVFEVPAPEQRLFLHALLANLDQAVFEMRRSAQPVHLNVAYRKPFVEADFTVATLLPDEVDALARWRASDAPYCTYVQPQLRLTVSDTQRLVDCISAASNIVCVTGPLAPRSATVALRTLATHLGAPLLADINSWLRCDG
;
A
#
# COMPACT_ATOMS: atom_id res chain seq x y z
N MET A 1 10.36 13.63 19.05
CA MET A 1 10.00 12.28 19.54
C MET A 1 8.54 12.05 19.24
N HIS A 2 8.21 11.33 18.18
CA HIS A 2 6.85 10.94 17.89
C HIS A 2 6.54 9.63 18.63
N PRO A 3 5.66 9.62 19.63
CA PRO A 3 5.30 8.41 20.36
C PRO A 3 4.13 7.69 19.68
N ALA A 4 4.22 7.45 18.37
CA ALA A 4 3.11 6.83 17.64
C ALA A 4 2.87 5.36 18.02
N VAL A 5 3.89 4.67 18.54
CA VAL A 5 3.72 3.32 19.09
C VAL A 5 3.83 3.37 20.61
N SER A 6 2.68 3.37 21.27
CA SER A 6 2.62 3.30 22.73
C SER A 6 3.06 1.91 23.22
N LEU A 7 3.91 1.89 24.26
CA LEU A 7 4.20 0.65 25.00
C LEU A 7 3.02 0.21 25.90
N SER A 8 1.96 1.00 25.96
CA SER A 8 0.70 0.67 26.65
C SER A 8 -0.29 -0.11 25.76
N ALA A 9 0.25 -0.87 24.80
CA ALA A 9 -0.60 -1.73 23.97
C ALA A 9 -1.49 -2.64 24.81
N ARG A 10 -2.72 -2.88 24.33
CA ARG A 10 -3.77 -3.66 25.03
C ARG A 10 -3.66 -5.16 24.78
N SER A 11 -2.75 -5.58 23.92
CA SER A 11 -2.42 -6.98 23.62
C SER A 11 -1.23 -7.05 22.70
N LEU A 12 -0.67 -8.25 22.54
CA LEU A 12 0.36 -8.51 21.54
C LEU A 12 -0.13 -8.23 20.10
N ALA A 13 -1.39 -8.58 19.81
CA ALA A 13 -2.01 -8.27 18.52
C ALA A 13 -2.13 -6.76 18.28
N HIS A 14 -2.47 -5.98 19.32
CA HIS A 14 -2.52 -4.52 19.22
C HIS A 14 -1.13 -3.90 19.01
N LEU A 15 -0.09 -4.36 19.74
CA LEU A 15 1.27 -3.91 19.54
C LEU A 15 1.75 -4.18 18.10
N HIS A 16 1.49 -5.39 17.61
CA HIS A 16 1.83 -5.79 16.25
C HIS A 16 1.12 -4.89 15.21
N ALA A 17 -0.17 -4.62 15.41
CA ALA A 17 -0.94 -3.72 14.56
C ALA A 17 -0.39 -2.28 14.59
N ALA A 18 -0.01 -1.78 15.78
CA ALA A 18 0.58 -0.45 15.92
C ALA A 18 1.92 -0.33 15.19
N VAL A 19 2.74 -1.38 15.20
CA VAL A 19 3.98 -1.45 14.41
C VAL A 19 3.67 -1.41 12.90
N ILE A 20 2.67 -2.17 12.45
CA ILE A 20 2.27 -2.19 11.03
C ILE A 20 1.80 -0.79 10.59
N ILE A 21 0.91 -0.15 11.33
CA ILE A 21 0.35 1.16 10.96
C ILE A 21 1.46 2.23 10.94
N GLU A 22 2.32 2.26 11.97
CA GLU A 22 3.44 3.21 12.05
C GLU A 22 4.42 3.01 10.90
N GLU A 23 4.83 1.77 10.58
CA GLU A 23 5.79 1.54 9.49
C GLU A 23 5.19 1.89 8.12
N LEU A 24 3.94 1.53 7.88
CA LEU A 24 3.25 1.95 6.65
C LEU A 24 3.13 3.47 6.56
N HIS A 25 2.89 4.15 7.68
CA HIS A 25 2.90 5.62 7.73
C HIS A 25 4.28 6.21 7.39
N ARG A 26 5.36 5.67 7.97
CA ARG A 26 6.75 6.06 7.64
C ARG A 26 7.06 5.85 6.16
N CYS A 27 6.50 4.81 5.56
CA CYS A 27 6.57 4.57 4.11
C CYS A 27 5.68 5.53 3.29
N GLY A 28 4.94 6.45 3.92
CA GLY A 28 4.13 7.46 3.28
C GLY A 28 2.68 7.04 2.99
N VAL A 29 2.18 6.01 3.66
CA VAL A 29 0.74 5.71 3.68
C VAL A 29 0.07 6.70 4.65
N GLU A 30 -0.82 7.54 4.13
CA GLU A 30 -1.46 8.61 4.91
C GLU A 30 -2.92 8.33 5.23
N ILE A 31 -3.60 7.57 4.36
CA ILE A 31 -5.02 7.30 4.46
C ILE A 31 -5.28 5.80 4.55
N PHE A 32 -6.02 5.41 5.58
CA PHE A 32 -6.48 4.04 5.79
C PHE A 32 -7.99 3.95 5.57
N CYS A 33 -8.40 3.22 4.54
CA CYS A 33 -9.80 2.95 4.22
C CYS A 33 -10.23 1.68 4.94
N LEU A 34 -10.95 1.85 6.04
CA LEU A 34 -11.30 0.77 6.97
C LEU A 34 -12.73 0.28 6.74
N SER A 35 -12.87 -1.01 6.44
CA SER A 35 -14.14 -1.74 6.55
C SER A 35 -14.07 -2.67 7.76
N PRO A 36 -14.68 -2.28 8.90
CA PRO A 36 -14.42 -2.92 10.19
C PRO A 36 -15.06 -4.30 10.31
N GLY A 37 -14.43 -5.15 11.11
CA GLY A 37 -14.95 -6.45 11.53
C GLY A 37 -14.17 -6.95 12.76
N ALA A 38 -14.58 -8.07 13.34
CA ALA A 38 -13.97 -8.53 14.58
C ALA A 38 -12.46 -8.73 14.48
N ARG A 39 -11.95 -9.18 13.32
CA ARG A 39 -10.51 -9.45 13.16
C ARG A 39 -9.67 -8.20 12.89
N THR A 40 -10.29 -7.09 12.52
CA THR A 40 -9.61 -5.80 12.41
C THR A 40 -9.46 -5.06 13.73
N ILE A 41 -10.00 -5.56 14.85
CA ILE A 41 -9.93 -4.88 16.15
C ILE A 41 -8.52 -4.39 16.50
N PRO A 42 -7.44 -5.18 16.37
CA PRO A 42 -6.10 -4.69 16.67
C PRO A 42 -5.70 -3.47 15.83
N LEU A 43 -6.01 -3.51 14.53
CA LEU A 43 -5.72 -2.41 13.60
C LEU A 43 -6.59 -1.19 13.86
N VAL A 44 -7.86 -1.38 14.24
CA VAL A 44 -8.77 -0.27 14.62
C VAL A 44 -8.21 0.47 15.81
N LEU A 45 -7.77 -0.24 16.86
CA LEU A 45 -7.17 0.36 18.04
C LEU A 45 -5.88 1.14 17.67
N ALA A 46 -5.03 0.54 16.84
CA ALA A 46 -3.80 1.19 16.40
C ALA A 46 -4.07 2.45 15.58
N LEU A 47 -5.06 2.43 14.68
CA LEU A 47 -5.46 3.59 13.88
C LEU A 47 -6.07 4.70 14.74
N GLU A 48 -6.90 4.36 15.73
CA GLU A 48 -7.52 5.32 16.65
C GLU A 48 -6.48 6.04 17.51
N GLU A 49 -5.45 5.33 17.93
CA GLU A 49 -4.38 5.87 18.80
C GLU A 49 -3.29 6.61 18.00
N HIS A 50 -3.24 6.46 16.66
CA HIS A 50 -2.18 7.06 15.84
C HIS A 50 -2.49 8.53 15.50
N PRO A 51 -1.61 9.48 15.89
CA PRO A 51 -1.94 10.92 15.81
C PRO A 51 -1.91 11.51 14.39
N ALA A 52 -1.25 10.86 13.43
CA ALA A 52 -0.93 11.43 12.13
C ALA A 52 -1.68 10.81 10.95
N VAL A 53 -2.27 9.62 11.10
CA VAL A 53 -2.96 8.95 10.00
C VAL A 53 -4.43 9.37 9.90
N VAL A 54 -4.94 9.35 8.68
CA VAL A 54 -6.36 9.62 8.41
C VAL A 54 -7.10 8.31 8.19
N THR A 55 -8.12 8.03 9.00
CA THR A 55 -8.98 6.86 8.83
C THR A 55 -10.28 7.27 8.15
N LYS A 56 -10.63 6.56 7.06
CA LYS A 56 -11.93 6.65 6.38
C LYS A 56 -12.70 5.36 6.58
N LEU A 57 -13.89 5.46 7.18
CA LEU A 57 -14.75 4.33 7.48
C LEU A 57 -15.72 4.03 6.33
N PHE A 58 -15.81 2.76 5.96
CA PHE A 58 -16.71 2.28 4.91
C PHE A 58 -17.49 1.06 5.39
N ASN A 59 -18.79 1.04 5.14
CA ASN A 59 -19.65 -0.10 5.42
C ASN A 59 -19.60 -1.17 4.31
N ASP A 60 -19.11 -0.80 3.13
CA ASP A 60 -19.02 -1.66 1.95
C ASP A 60 -17.58 -1.65 1.42
N GLU A 61 -16.96 -2.81 1.36
CA GLU A 61 -15.56 -2.95 0.96
C GLU A 61 -15.34 -2.58 -0.52
N ARG A 62 -16.28 -2.88 -1.39
CA ARG A 62 -16.20 -2.51 -2.80
C ARG A 62 -16.17 -1.00 -2.96
N SER A 63 -17.01 -0.28 -2.24
CA SER A 63 -17.03 1.18 -2.21
C SER A 63 -15.71 1.74 -1.68
N ALA A 64 -15.14 1.13 -0.63
CA ALA A 64 -13.83 1.50 -0.10
C ALA A 64 -12.73 1.37 -1.15
N ALA A 65 -12.72 0.26 -1.91
CA ALA A 65 -11.70 -0.01 -2.91
C ALA A 65 -11.73 1.02 -4.06
N PHE A 66 -12.89 1.38 -4.57
CA PHE A 66 -13.02 2.40 -5.61
C PHE A 66 -12.71 3.81 -5.09
N TRP A 67 -13.08 4.11 -3.86
CA TRP A 67 -12.69 5.38 -3.23
C TRP A 67 -11.16 5.50 -3.07
N ALA A 68 -10.52 4.44 -2.57
CA ALA A 68 -9.07 4.38 -2.40
C ALA A 68 -8.35 4.53 -3.74
N GLN A 69 -8.86 3.90 -4.81
CA GLN A 69 -8.34 4.08 -6.16
C GLN A 69 -8.41 5.55 -6.62
N GLY A 70 -9.51 6.24 -6.34
CA GLY A 70 -9.65 7.67 -6.62
C GLY A 70 -8.61 8.52 -5.86
N ALA A 71 -8.39 8.22 -4.57
CA ALA A 71 -7.37 8.86 -3.76
C ALA A 71 -5.96 8.59 -4.32
N ALA A 72 -5.65 7.35 -4.71
CA ALA A 72 -4.37 7.01 -5.31
C ALA A 72 -4.12 7.74 -6.64
N LYS A 73 -5.13 7.88 -7.48
CA LYS A 73 -5.07 8.70 -8.71
C LYS A 73 -4.80 10.18 -8.41
N SER A 74 -5.19 10.71 -7.26
CA SER A 74 -4.88 12.09 -6.85
C SER A 74 -3.47 12.26 -6.25
N GLY A 75 -2.69 11.19 -6.14
CA GLY A 75 -1.31 11.21 -5.64
C GLY A 75 -1.18 10.87 -4.16
N VAL A 76 -2.28 10.54 -3.47
CA VAL A 76 -2.27 10.03 -2.09
C VAL A 76 -2.01 8.53 -2.11
N LEU A 77 -1.31 8.03 -1.09
CA LEU A 77 -1.06 6.60 -0.94
C LEU A 77 -2.04 5.98 0.07
N PRO A 78 -3.13 5.32 -0.39
CA PRO A 78 -4.10 4.71 0.50
C PRO A 78 -3.77 3.25 0.82
N CYS A 79 -4.21 2.81 2.00
CA CYS A 79 -4.26 1.41 2.39
C CYS A 79 -5.71 0.99 2.66
N LEU A 80 -6.16 -0.08 2.01
CA LEU A 80 -7.44 -0.74 2.31
C LEU A 80 -7.27 -1.68 3.50
N ILE A 81 -8.19 -1.66 4.45
CA ILE A 81 -8.21 -2.59 5.59
C ILE A 81 -9.59 -3.22 5.72
N CYS A 82 -9.67 -4.55 5.72
CA CYS A 82 -10.90 -5.27 6.01
C CYS A 82 -10.69 -6.52 6.87
N THR A 83 -11.81 -7.06 7.36
CA THR A 83 -11.84 -8.35 8.04
C THR A 83 -11.68 -9.51 7.04
N SER A 84 -11.58 -10.73 7.53
CA SER A 84 -11.40 -11.93 6.71
C SER A 84 -12.69 -12.41 6.02
N GLY A 85 -12.54 -13.35 5.12
CA GLY A 85 -13.65 -13.98 4.42
C GLY A 85 -14.15 -13.17 3.24
N THR A 86 -15.48 -13.13 3.04
CA THR A 86 -16.09 -12.43 1.89
C THR A 86 -15.83 -10.92 1.85
N ALA A 87 -15.50 -10.30 2.99
CA ALA A 87 -15.04 -8.92 3.04
C ALA A 87 -13.82 -8.70 2.12
N ALA A 88 -12.81 -9.57 2.24
CA ALA A 88 -11.66 -9.54 1.34
C ALA A 88 -12.07 -9.71 -0.13
N ALA A 89 -13.00 -10.63 -0.43
CA ALA A 89 -13.49 -10.85 -1.79
C ALA A 89 -14.19 -9.63 -2.40
N ASN A 90 -14.84 -8.81 -1.59
CA ASN A 90 -15.53 -7.60 -2.04
C ASN A 90 -14.57 -6.51 -2.54
N TYR A 91 -13.28 -6.55 -2.18
CA TYR A 91 -12.29 -5.64 -2.76
C TYR A 91 -11.92 -5.99 -4.21
N LEU A 92 -12.14 -7.24 -4.64
CA LEU A 92 -11.66 -7.74 -5.93
C LEU A 92 -12.01 -6.85 -7.13
N PRO A 93 -13.25 -6.32 -7.30
CA PRO A 93 -13.57 -5.45 -8.43
C PRO A 93 -12.67 -4.19 -8.48
N GLY A 94 -12.44 -3.55 -7.33
CA GLY A 94 -11.56 -2.38 -7.24
C GLY A 94 -10.09 -2.72 -7.44
N VAL A 95 -9.63 -3.88 -6.97
CA VAL A 95 -8.26 -4.37 -7.19
C VAL A 95 -8.01 -4.65 -8.67
N VAL A 96 -8.96 -5.29 -9.36
CA VAL A 96 -8.88 -5.54 -10.81
C VAL A 96 -8.77 -4.22 -11.58
N GLU A 97 -9.64 -3.26 -11.28
CA GLU A 97 -9.61 -1.95 -11.93
C GLU A 97 -8.31 -1.18 -11.64
N ALA A 98 -7.81 -1.23 -10.40
CA ALA A 98 -6.54 -0.60 -10.04
C ALA A 98 -5.37 -1.23 -10.81
N ALA A 99 -5.34 -2.55 -10.96
CA ALA A 99 -4.33 -3.26 -11.72
C ALA A 99 -4.34 -2.87 -13.21
N LEU A 100 -5.52 -2.86 -13.84
CA LEU A 100 -5.68 -2.49 -15.25
C LEU A 100 -5.37 -1.01 -15.51
N ALA A 101 -5.67 -0.15 -14.54
CA ALA A 101 -5.41 1.29 -14.64
C ALA A 101 -3.99 1.70 -14.22
N GLY A 102 -3.14 0.78 -13.78
CA GLY A 102 -1.80 1.09 -13.28
C GLY A 102 -1.84 2.01 -12.04
N VAL A 103 -2.73 1.71 -11.09
CA VAL A 103 -2.92 2.50 -9.87
C VAL A 103 -2.35 1.74 -8.67
N PRO A 104 -1.36 2.29 -7.96
CA PRO A 104 -0.81 1.67 -6.77
C PRO A 104 -1.86 1.61 -5.65
N LEU A 105 -2.08 0.44 -5.08
CA LEU A 105 -3.08 0.21 -4.05
C LEU A 105 -2.58 -0.82 -3.03
N LEU A 106 -2.46 -0.43 -1.77
CA LEU A 106 -2.12 -1.36 -0.71
C LEU A 106 -3.40 -1.99 -0.15
N VAL A 107 -3.49 -3.32 -0.20
CA VAL A 107 -4.64 -4.08 0.29
C VAL A 107 -4.20 -4.91 1.49
N LEU A 108 -4.62 -4.49 2.68
CA LEU A 108 -4.38 -5.20 3.93
C LEU A 108 -5.65 -5.93 4.34
N THR A 109 -5.65 -7.26 4.22
CA THR A 109 -6.73 -8.10 4.73
C THR A 109 -6.32 -8.76 6.03
N THR A 110 -7.23 -8.83 7.00
CA THR A 110 -6.96 -9.62 8.19
C THR A 110 -7.43 -11.05 8.01
N ASP A 111 -6.68 -12.03 8.56
CA ASP A 111 -6.99 -13.44 8.38
C ASP A 111 -6.95 -14.24 9.69
N ARG A 112 -7.45 -15.47 9.64
CA ARG A 112 -7.24 -16.47 10.67
C ARG A 112 -5.80 -16.93 10.68
N PRO A 113 -5.27 -17.32 11.84
CA PRO A 113 -3.97 -17.96 11.89
C PRO A 113 -4.03 -19.32 11.18
N PHE A 114 -2.87 -19.78 10.71
CA PHE A 114 -2.71 -20.95 9.85
C PHE A 114 -3.42 -22.21 10.39
N GLU A 115 -3.39 -22.45 11.69
CA GLU A 115 -4.02 -23.60 12.34
C GLU A 115 -5.53 -23.69 12.15
N LEU A 116 -6.16 -22.58 11.75
CA LEU A 116 -7.62 -22.52 11.52
C LEU A 116 -8.02 -22.62 10.06
N HIS A 117 -7.07 -22.58 9.10
CA HIS A 117 -7.40 -22.54 7.68
C HIS A 117 -8.13 -23.81 7.20
N TYR A 118 -7.71 -24.97 7.67
CA TYR A 118 -8.30 -26.27 7.25
C TYR A 118 -9.27 -26.86 8.28
N ALA A 119 -9.53 -26.14 9.36
CA ALA A 119 -10.40 -26.56 10.44
C ALA A 119 -11.89 -26.23 10.22
N LYS A 120 -12.28 -25.81 9.01
CA LYS A 120 -13.62 -25.28 8.71
C LYS A 120 -14.04 -24.14 9.65
N ALA A 121 -13.07 -23.34 10.09
CA ALA A 121 -13.34 -22.20 10.94
C ALA A 121 -14.23 -21.18 10.20
N ASN A 122 -15.15 -20.59 10.96
CA ASN A 122 -16.08 -19.62 10.42
C ASN A 122 -15.38 -18.46 9.72
N GLN A 123 -15.89 -18.02 8.58
CA GLN A 123 -15.43 -16.85 7.81
C GLN A 123 -13.95 -16.98 7.37
N THR A 124 -13.55 -18.17 6.95
CA THR A 124 -12.20 -18.48 6.47
C THR A 124 -12.27 -18.87 5.00
N LEU A 125 -11.37 -18.34 4.19
CA LEU A 125 -11.16 -18.70 2.79
C LEU A 125 -9.66 -18.55 2.45
N PRO A 126 -9.17 -19.11 1.33
CA PRO A 126 -7.78 -18.92 0.90
C PRO A 126 -7.53 -17.49 0.43
N GLN A 127 -7.27 -16.57 1.39
CA GLN A 127 -7.13 -15.14 1.07
C GLN A 127 -5.83 -14.80 0.35
N ARG A 128 -4.76 -15.55 0.61
CA ARG A 128 -3.44 -15.31 0.00
C ARG A 128 -3.52 -15.15 -1.51
N ASP A 129 -4.24 -16.03 -2.17
CA ASP A 129 -4.29 -16.10 -3.63
C ASP A 129 -5.47 -15.34 -4.25
N LEU A 130 -6.26 -14.67 -3.40
CA LEU A 130 -7.53 -14.04 -3.80
C LEU A 130 -7.35 -12.98 -4.90
N TYR A 131 -6.25 -12.24 -4.87
CA TYR A 131 -6.00 -11.15 -5.81
C TYR A 131 -4.99 -11.49 -6.90
N LEU A 132 -4.48 -12.72 -6.94
CA LEU A 132 -3.72 -13.20 -8.09
C LEU A 132 -4.70 -13.38 -9.28
N PRO A 133 -4.37 -12.94 -10.47
CA PRO A 133 -3.12 -12.39 -11.00
C PRO A 133 -3.05 -10.84 -11.02
N PHE A 134 -3.84 -10.15 -10.25
CA PHE A 134 -3.99 -8.68 -10.29
C PHE A 134 -3.05 -7.93 -9.32
N ALA A 135 -2.59 -8.59 -8.27
CA ALA A 135 -1.60 -8.02 -7.36
C ALA A 135 -0.18 -8.35 -7.83
N SER A 136 0.71 -7.35 -7.82
CA SER A 136 2.12 -7.54 -8.23
C SER A 136 2.92 -8.33 -7.19
N ALA A 137 2.49 -8.32 -5.94
CA ALA A 137 3.08 -9.10 -4.85
C ALA A 137 2.06 -9.42 -3.76
N VAL A 138 2.29 -10.51 -3.05
CA VAL A 138 1.51 -10.92 -1.88
C VAL A 138 2.48 -11.22 -0.74
N PHE A 139 2.22 -10.62 0.43
CA PHE A 139 2.99 -10.84 1.66
C PHE A 139 2.07 -11.44 2.72
N GLU A 140 2.47 -12.58 3.25
CA GLU A 140 1.81 -13.21 4.38
C GLU A 140 2.47 -12.77 5.68
N VAL A 141 1.70 -12.16 6.57
CA VAL A 141 2.14 -11.71 7.89
C VAL A 141 1.52 -12.65 8.93
N PRO A 142 2.32 -13.51 9.56
CA PRO A 142 1.81 -14.46 10.55
C PRO A 142 1.24 -13.77 11.79
N ALA A 143 0.36 -14.46 12.49
CA ALA A 143 -0.14 -13.97 13.76
C ALA A 143 1.02 -13.83 14.77
N PRO A 144 1.10 -12.71 15.50
CA PRO A 144 2.18 -12.49 16.45
C PRO A 144 2.15 -13.51 17.59
N GLU A 145 3.34 -13.84 18.07
CA GLU A 145 3.60 -14.65 19.24
C GLU A 145 4.57 -13.89 20.16
N GLN A 146 5.15 -14.52 21.18
CA GLN A 146 6.17 -13.87 22.02
C GLN A 146 7.35 -13.30 21.23
N ARG A 147 7.53 -13.76 19.98
CA ARG A 147 8.36 -13.12 18.96
C ARG A 147 7.47 -12.39 17.96
N LEU A 148 7.75 -11.11 17.75
CA LEU A 148 7.17 -10.33 16.66
C LEU A 148 7.87 -10.59 15.33
N PHE A 149 9.08 -11.14 15.36
CA PHE A 149 9.98 -11.17 14.20
C PHE A 149 10.12 -9.79 13.59
N LEU A 150 10.32 -8.78 14.44
CA LEU A 150 10.18 -7.36 14.11
C LEU A 150 10.94 -6.96 12.85
N HIS A 151 12.19 -7.40 12.71
CA HIS A 151 13.01 -7.05 11.53
C HIS A 151 12.41 -7.59 10.23
N ALA A 152 11.89 -8.83 10.23
CA ALA A 152 11.25 -9.41 9.06
C ALA A 152 9.91 -8.73 8.76
N LEU A 153 9.13 -8.42 9.78
CA LEU A 153 7.88 -7.68 9.65
C LEU A 153 8.12 -6.33 8.96
N LEU A 154 9.00 -5.51 9.52
CA LEU A 154 9.31 -4.17 9.01
C LEU A 154 9.84 -4.23 7.57
N ALA A 155 10.82 -5.11 7.29
CA ALA A 155 11.37 -5.28 5.95
C ALA A 155 10.29 -5.70 4.92
N ASN A 156 9.36 -6.57 5.29
CA ASN A 156 8.26 -6.98 4.41
C ASN A 156 7.27 -5.83 4.13
N LEU A 157 6.98 -4.98 5.13
CA LEU A 157 6.11 -3.81 4.96
C LEU A 157 6.75 -2.80 4.00
N ASP A 158 8.02 -2.48 4.22
CA ASP A 158 8.79 -1.57 3.36
C ASP A 158 8.86 -2.10 1.93
N GLN A 159 9.15 -3.41 1.78
CA GLN A 159 9.18 -4.04 0.47
C GLN A 159 7.82 -4.00 -0.21
N ALA A 160 6.73 -4.22 0.52
CA ALA A 160 5.38 -4.17 -0.03
C ALA A 160 5.06 -2.78 -0.60
N VAL A 161 5.37 -1.72 0.14
CA VAL A 161 5.17 -0.34 -0.34
C VAL A 161 6.10 0.00 -1.51
N PHE A 162 7.35 -0.46 -1.46
CA PHE A 162 8.29 -0.28 -2.57
C PHE A 162 7.78 -0.96 -3.85
N GLU A 163 7.38 -2.24 -3.78
CA GLU A 163 6.86 -2.99 -4.93
C GLU A 163 5.60 -2.36 -5.51
N MET A 164 4.68 -1.91 -4.67
CA MET A 164 3.47 -1.21 -5.08
C MET A 164 3.79 0.06 -5.88
N ARG A 165 4.74 0.88 -5.39
CA ARG A 165 5.16 2.11 -6.09
C ARG A 165 5.93 1.81 -7.38
N ARG A 166 6.84 0.82 -7.33
CA ARG A 166 7.67 0.43 -8.48
C ARG A 166 6.85 -0.12 -9.64
N SER A 167 5.88 -0.97 -9.32
CA SER A 167 5.02 -1.62 -10.32
C SER A 167 3.83 -0.75 -10.75
N ALA A 168 3.46 0.25 -9.96
CA ALA A 168 2.18 0.98 -10.04
C ALA A 168 0.99 0.01 -10.06
N GLN A 169 1.04 -1.04 -9.23
CA GLN A 169 0.06 -2.12 -9.16
C GLN A 169 -0.41 -2.34 -7.72
N PRO A 170 -1.56 -2.99 -7.51
CA PRO A 170 -1.96 -3.44 -6.19
C PRO A 170 -0.93 -4.40 -5.57
N VAL A 171 -0.77 -4.29 -4.25
CA VAL A 171 -0.01 -5.24 -3.42
C VAL A 171 -0.89 -5.69 -2.27
N HIS A 172 -0.84 -6.98 -1.95
CA HIS A 172 -1.63 -7.59 -0.90
C HIS A 172 -0.78 -7.93 0.33
N LEU A 173 -1.21 -7.45 1.49
CA LEU A 173 -0.74 -7.86 2.82
C LEU A 173 -1.85 -8.67 3.49
N ASN A 174 -1.65 -9.97 3.69
CA ASN A 174 -2.58 -10.84 4.41
C ASN A 174 -2.08 -11.03 5.85
N VAL A 175 -2.75 -10.39 6.82
CA VAL A 175 -2.28 -10.29 8.21
C VAL A 175 -3.12 -11.18 9.12
N ALA A 176 -2.52 -12.20 9.70
CA ALA A 176 -3.22 -13.11 10.61
C ALA A 176 -3.25 -12.57 12.04
N TYR A 177 -4.39 -12.76 12.72
CA TYR A 177 -4.54 -12.47 14.14
C TYR A 177 -5.22 -13.62 14.90
N ARG A 178 -4.69 -13.95 16.09
CA ARG A 178 -5.33 -14.87 17.06
C ARG A 178 -6.19 -14.11 18.05
N LYS A 179 -7.23 -14.76 18.56
CA LYS A 179 -7.94 -14.29 19.75
C LYS A 179 -7.17 -14.70 21.03
N PRO A 180 -7.28 -13.94 22.12
CA PRO A 180 -8.03 -12.69 22.27
C PRO A 180 -7.36 -11.52 21.57
N PHE A 181 -8.12 -10.50 21.17
CA PHE A 181 -7.58 -9.29 20.54
C PHE A 181 -7.23 -8.20 21.56
N VAL A 182 -7.75 -8.32 22.77
CA VAL A 182 -7.46 -7.47 23.92
C VAL A 182 -7.18 -8.39 25.10
N GLU A 183 -6.15 -8.09 25.87
CA GLU A 183 -5.68 -8.86 27.03
C GLU A 183 -5.57 -7.93 28.23
N ALA A 184 -6.10 -8.35 29.38
CA ALA A 184 -6.19 -7.49 30.56
C ALA A 184 -4.79 -7.14 31.15
N ASP A 185 -3.84 -8.07 31.05
CA ASP A 185 -2.53 -8.00 31.73
C ASP A 185 -1.35 -7.94 30.75
N PHE A 186 -1.58 -7.51 29.48
CA PHE A 186 -0.49 -7.44 28.51
C PHE A 186 0.51 -6.35 28.88
N THR A 187 1.78 -6.70 28.84
CA THR A 187 2.91 -5.76 28.91
C THR A 187 3.95 -6.11 27.86
N VAL A 188 4.70 -5.12 27.36
CA VAL A 188 5.79 -5.35 26.39
C VAL A 188 6.88 -6.27 26.96
N ALA A 189 7.01 -6.35 28.28
CA ALA A 189 7.92 -7.27 28.96
C ALA A 189 7.59 -8.76 28.75
N THR A 190 6.43 -9.10 28.19
CA THR A 190 6.10 -10.48 27.77
C THR A 190 6.81 -10.90 26.48
N LEU A 191 7.37 -9.96 25.72
CA LEU A 191 8.21 -10.25 24.58
C LEU A 191 9.57 -10.77 25.02
N LEU A 192 10.26 -11.46 24.11
CA LEU A 192 11.66 -11.82 24.33
C LEU A 192 12.54 -10.57 24.39
N PRO A 193 13.62 -10.57 25.21
CA PRO A 193 14.47 -9.38 25.41
C PRO A 193 15.03 -8.81 24.10
N ASP A 194 15.43 -9.65 23.15
CA ASP A 194 15.92 -9.24 21.84
C ASP A 194 14.87 -8.48 21.01
N GLU A 195 13.58 -8.85 21.13
CA GLU A 195 12.47 -8.15 20.48
C GLU A 195 12.18 -6.79 21.14
N VAL A 196 12.29 -6.72 22.48
CA VAL A 196 12.14 -5.45 23.22
C VAL A 196 13.22 -4.45 22.77
N ASP A 197 14.47 -4.91 22.69
CA ASP A 197 15.58 -4.09 22.24
C ASP A 197 15.45 -3.67 20.77
N ALA A 198 14.98 -4.56 19.90
CA ALA A 198 14.71 -4.27 18.50
C ALA A 198 13.60 -3.21 18.37
N LEU A 199 12.53 -3.34 19.13
CA LEU A 199 11.42 -2.39 19.16
C LEU A 199 11.88 -1.01 19.65
N ALA A 200 12.71 -0.97 20.68
CA ALA A 200 13.29 0.26 21.22
C ALA A 200 14.15 1.00 20.18
N ARG A 201 15.03 0.26 19.47
CA ARG A 201 15.89 0.81 18.40
C ARG A 201 15.05 1.35 17.24
N TRP A 202 14.04 0.58 16.78
CA TRP A 202 13.16 1.02 15.69
C TRP A 202 12.37 2.29 16.07
N ARG A 203 11.86 2.39 17.30
CA ARG A 203 11.15 3.58 17.79
C ARG A 203 12.04 4.83 17.95
N ALA A 204 13.35 4.68 17.99
CA ALA A 204 14.28 5.81 18.06
C ALA A 204 14.47 6.53 16.72
N SER A 205 13.89 6.03 15.63
CA SER A 205 13.93 6.63 14.29
C SER A 205 12.51 6.92 13.80
N ASP A 206 12.35 7.97 13.00
CA ASP A 206 11.09 8.29 12.31
C ASP A 206 11.14 7.89 10.82
N ALA A 207 12.26 7.33 10.36
CA ALA A 207 12.43 6.84 9.00
C ALA A 207 11.92 5.39 8.86
N PRO A 208 11.53 4.96 7.65
CA PRO A 208 11.28 3.55 7.34
C PRO A 208 12.48 2.68 7.73
N TYR A 209 12.21 1.44 8.11
CA TYR A 209 13.24 0.49 8.53
C TYR A 209 14.21 0.15 7.38
N CYS A 210 13.68 -0.06 6.17
CA CYS A 210 14.47 -0.24 4.96
C CYS A 210 14.18 0.88 3.95
N THR A 211 15.22 1.38 3.31
CA THR A 211 15.09 2.32 2.19
C THR A 211 15.50 1.63 0.89
N TYR A 212 14.61 1.62 -0.08
CA TYR A 212 14.83 1.06 -1.40
C TYR A 212 15.13 2.17 -2.41
N VAL A 213 16.17 1.97 -3.22
CA VAL A 213 16.49 2.87 -4.33
C VAL A 213 15.72 2.43 -5.57
N GLN A 214 14.90 3.34 -6.10
CA GLN A 214 14.17 3.07 -7.33
C GLN A 214 15.06 3.34 -8.54
N PRO A 215 15.33 2.34 -9.41
CA PRO A 215 16.10 2.55 -10.61
C PRO A 215 15.33 3.46 -11.59
N GLN A 216 16.05 4.38 -12.23
CA GLN A 216 15.49 5.22 -13.28
C GLN A 216 15.81 4.63 -14.65
N LEU A 217 14.79 4.33 -15.43
CA LEU A 217 14.96 3.98 -16.84
C LEU A 217 15.25 5.25 -17.62
N ARG A 218 16.34 5.25 -18.39
CA ARG A 218 16.71 6.33 -19.30
C ARG A 218 17.03 5.75 -20.66
N LEU A 219 16.70 6.48 -21.69
CA LEU A 219 17.13 6.14 -23.04
C LEU A 219 18.65 6.23 -23.13
N THR A 220 19.25 5.36 -23.93
CA THR A 220 20.66 5.51 -24.28
C THR A 220 20.87 6.75 -25.17
N VAL A 221 22.09 7.23 -25.24
CA VAL A 221 22.41 8.37 -26.13
C VAL A 221 22.04 8.04 -27.58
N SER A 222 22.31 6.81 -28.02
CA SER A 222 22.00 6.36 -29.40
C SER A 222 20.48 6.31 -29.64
N ASP A 223 19.68 5.84 -28.68
CA ASP A 223 18.22 5.81 -28.85
C ASP A 223 17.62 7.21 -28.81
N THR A 224 18.15 8.08 -27.96
CA THR A 224 17.77 9.50 -27.96
C THR A 224 18.04 10.15 -29.31
N GLN A 225 19.25 9.93 -29.90
CA GLN A 225 19.58 10.47 -31.20
C GLN A 225 18.65 9.93 -32.29
N ARG A 226 18.37 8.63 -32.31
CA ARG A 226 17.44 8.03 -33.27
C ARG A 226 16.05 8.65 -33.21
N LEU A 227 15.52 8.94 -31.99
CA LEU A 227 14.26 9.62 -31.82
C LEU A 227 14.31 11.05 -32.35
N VAL A 228 15.36 11.80 -32.04
CA VAL A 228 15.58 13.17 -32.56
C VAL A 228 15.61 13.17 -34.07
N ASP A 229 16.36 12.27 -34.68
CA ASP A 229 16.48 12.17 -36.14
C ASP A 229 15.12 11.84 -36.77
N CYS A 230 14.37 10.91 -36.19
CA CYS A 230 13.05 10.53 -36.66
C CYS A 230 12.06 11.71 -36.60
N ILE A 231 12.02 12.43 -35.46
CA ILE A 231 11.19 13.61 -35.28
C ILE A 231 11.58 14.73 -36.24
N SER A 232 12.90 14.98 -36.43
CA SER A 232 13.39 16.04 -37.28
C SER A 232 13.15 15.79 -38.76
N ALA A 233 13.04 14.52 -39.20
CA ALA A 233 12.73 14.14 -40.56
C ALA A 233 11.21 14.18 -40.87
N ALA A 234 10.36 14.28 -39.88
CA ALA A 234 8.92 14.28 -40.06
C ALA A 234 8.40 15.65 -40.47
N SER A 235 7.56 15.70 -41.50
CA SER A 235 6.90 16.92 -41.97
C SER A 235 5.64 17.29 -41.24
N ASN A 236 4.94 16.30 -40.66
CA ASN A 236 3.72 16.48 -39.90
C ASN A 236 3.79 15.63 -38.64
N ILE A 237 3.73 16.28 -37.48
CA ILE A 237 3.81 15.63 -36.18
C ILE A 237 2.50 15.80 -35.42
N VAL A 238 2.00 14.73 -34.80
CA VAL A 238 0.86 14.75 -33.89
C VAL A 238 1.30 14.03 -32.61
N CYS A 239 1.08 14.68 -31.48
CA CYS A 239 1.31 14.06 -30.17
C CYS A 239 0.00 13.41 -29.68
N VAL A 240 0.03 12.11 -29.43
CA VAL A 240 -1.06 11.36 -28.80
C VAL A 240 -0.59 10.83 -27.48
N THR A 241 -1.32 11.11 -26.42
CA THR A 241 -0.95 10.65 -25.08
C THR A 241 -2.07 9.87 -24.41
N GLY A 242 -1.72 8.71 -23.86
CA GLY A 242 -2.52 7.93 -22.92
C GLY A 242 -2.32 8.37 -21.46
N PRO A 243 -2.59 7.49 -20.49
CA PRO A 243 -2.33 7.76 -19.08
C PRO A 243 -0.88 8.14 -18.82
N LEU A 244 -0.65 9.19 -18.02
CA LEU A 244 0.69 9.65 -17.64
C LEU A 244 0.89 9.52 -16.13
N ALA A 245 2.00 8.91 -15.76
CA ALA A 245 2.51 8.89 -14.40
C ALA A 245 4.06 9.01 -14.46
N PRO A 246 4.66 9.89 -13.71
CA PRO A 246 4.11 10.84 -12.75
C PRO A 246 3.52 12.09 -13.42
N ARG A 247 2.81 12.90 -12.64
CA ARG A 247 2.18 14.16 -13.12
C ARG A 247 3.19 15.15 -13.74
N SER A 248 4.45 15.10 -13.35
CA SER A 248 5.54 15.90 -13.96
C SER A 248 5.76 15.62 -15.45
N ALA A 249 5.38 14.44 -15.94
CA ALA A 249 5.48 14.10 -17.37
C ALA A 249 4.52 14.94 -18.22
N THR A 250 3.42 15.46 -17.66
CA THR A 250 2.47 16.33 -18.37
C THR A 250 3.12 17.63 -18.82
N VAL A 251 3.92 18.24 -17.94
CA VAL A 251 4.63 19.49 -18.23
C VAL A 251 5.64 19.26 -19.35
N ALA A 252 6.44 18.19 -19.24
CA ALA A 252 7.45 17.86 -20.26
C ALA A 252 6.82 17.60 -21.63
N LEU A 253 5.71 16.84 -21.68
CA LEU A 253 5.01 16.57 -22.94
C LEU A 253 4.38 17.81 -23.56
N ARG A 254 3.78 18.68 -22.74
CA ARG A 254 3.21 19.96 -23.21
C ARG A 254 4.31 20.85 -23.79
N THR A 255 5.45 20.94 -23.12
CA THR A 255 6.63 21.67 -23.61
C THR A 255 7.12 21.11 -24.94
N LEU A 256 7.22 19.79 -25.06
CA LEU A 256 7.65 19.12 -26.28
C LEU A 256 6.67 19.40 -27.42
N ALA A 257 5.35 19.21 -27.22
CA ALA A 257 4.34 19.46 -28.24
C ALA A 257 4.35 20.92 -28.72
N THR A 258 4.49 21.87 -27.79
CA THR A 258 4.61 23.30 -28.12
C THR A 258 5.87 23.59 -28.93
N HIS A 259 7.03 23.03 -28.53
CA HIS A 259 8.30 23.20 -29.24
C HIS A 259 8.23 22.66 -30.67
N LEU A 260 7.55 21.55 -30.88
CA LEU A 260 7.34 20.92 -32.19
C LEU A 260 6.23 21.56 -33.02
N GLY A 261 5.44 22.48 -32.45
CA GLY A 261 4.24 22.99 -33.09
C GLY A 261 3.18 21.91 -33.39
N ALA A 262 3.23 20.80 -32.63
CA ALA A 262 2.42 19.62 -32.87
C ALA A 262 1.08 19.68 -32.14
N PRO A 263 -0.05 19.33 -32.80
CA PRO A 263 -1.31 19.11 -32.12
C PRO A 263 -1.18 18.03 -31.05
N LEU A 264 -1.78 18.26 -29.85
CA LEU A 264 -1.76 17.35 -28.73
C LEU A 264 -3.15 16.76 -28.50
N LEU A 265 -3.29 15.45 -28.74
CA LEU A 265 -4.50 14.68 -28.48
C LEU A 265 -4.34 13.98 -27.13
N ALA A 266 -5.04 14.48 -26.11
CA ALA A 266 -4.90 14.05 -24.74
C ALA A 266 -6.06 13.11 -24.32
N ASP A 267 -5.71 11.90 -23.84
CA ASP A 267 -6.65 11.02 -23.13
C ASP A 267 -7.09 11.65 -21.81
N ILE A 268 -8.28 11.27 -21.31
CA ILE A 268 -8.82 11.79 -20.06
C ILE A 268 -7.92 11.45 -18.84
N ASN A 269 -7.21 10.32 -18.88
CA ASN A 269 -6.31 9.88 -17.82
C ASN A 269 -4.90 10.49 -17.93
N SER A 270 -4.64 11.34 -18.93
CA SER A 270 -3.34 11.97 -19.14
C SER A 270 -3.05 13.17 -18.22
N TRP A 271 -4.05 13.63 -17.44
CA TRP A 271 -4.04 14.88 -16.67
C TRP A 271 -3.96 16.16 -17.52
N LEU A 272 -3.66 16.07 -18.80
CA LEU A 272 -3.49 17.22 -19.69
C LEU A 272 -4.80 17.98 -19.98
N ARG A 273 -5.94 17.38 -19.72
CA ARG A 273 -7.26 18.02 -19.86
C ARG A 273 -7.67 18.84 -18.64
N CYS A 274 -7.03 18.62 -17.49
CA CYS A 274 -7.42 19.26 -16.22
C CYS A 274 -6.65 20.55 -15.96
N ASP A 275 -5.53 20.76 -16.64
CA ASP A 275 -4.68 21.94 -16.51
C ASP A 275 -4.94 22.88 -17.71
N GLY A 276 -6.16 23.41 -17.80
CA GLY A 276 -6.54 24.39 -18.80
C GLY A 276 -6.05 25.77 -18.47
#